data_40a168203080bdaa2b1a31d880063354
#
_entry.id   40a168203080bdaa2b1a31d880063354
#
_cell.length_a   1.000
_cell.length_b   1.000
_cell.length_c   1.000
_cell.angle_alpha   90.00
_cell.angle_beta   90.00
_cell.angle_gamma   90.00
#
_symmetry.space_group_name_H-M   'P 1'
#
loop_
_entity.id
_entity.type
_entity.pdbx_description
1 polymer ?
#
loop_
_entity_poly.entity_id
_entity_poly.type
_entity_poly.pdbx_seq_one_letter_code
_entity_poly.pdbx_strand_id
1 'polypeptide(L)'
;MRELVATSLRHRGFSVLSVPNAEVALQILMEQVKFDLLFTDIVMPGIIDGFELADRAKRLQPDLKILYATGFAHVSRRSIDTLHGKLIQKPYRPDELATEVRRALESDGARA
;
A
#
# COMPACT_ATOMS: atom_id res chain seq x y z
N MET A 1 -0.01 8.56 13.41
CA MET A 1 -0.35 8.80 12.00
C MET A 1 -1.02 7.63 11.37
N ARG A 2 -0.47 6.45 11.58
CA ARG A 2 -1.07 5.24 11.01
C ARG A 2 -2.54 5.07 11.40
N GLU A 3 -2.86 5.34 12.65
CA GLU A 3 -4.22 5.15 13.12
C GLU A 3 -5.18 6.21 12.58
N LEU A 4 -4.71 7.42 12.35
CA LEU A 4 -5.55 8.45 11.75
C LEU A 4 -5.93 8.07 10.32
N VAL A 5 -4.97 7.55 9.57
CA VAL A 5 -5.22 7.10 8.21
C VAL A 5 -6.24 5.95 8.20
N ALA A 6 -6.01 4.97 9.07
CA ALA A 6 -6.92 3.82 9.15
C ALA A 6 -8.33 4.24 9.52
N THR A 7 -8.47 5.12 10.49
CA THR A 7 -9.77 5.61 10.93
C THR A 7 -10.47 6.33 9.80
N SER A 8 -9.75 7.20 9.08
CA SER A 8 -10.33 7.94 7.98
C SER A 8 -10.85 7.01 6.89
N LEU A 9 -10.09 5.99 6.55
CA LEU A 9 -10.51 5.03 5.52
C LEU A 9 -11.72 4.21 5.99
N ARG A 10 -11.73 3.82 7.26
CA ARG A 10 -12.87 3.08 7.79
C ARG A 10 -14.15 3.89 7.74
N HIS A 11 -14.06 5.18 8.00
CA HIS A 11 -15.22 6.07 7.92
C HIS A 11 -15.77 6.15 6.50
N ARG A 12 -14.95 5.87 5.52
CA ARG A 12 -15.36 5.92 4.11
C ARG A 12 -15.78 4.56 3.58
N GLY A 13 -15.91 3.58 4.46
CA GLY A 13 -16.46 2.29 4.10
C GLY A 13 -15.45 1.20 3.83
N PHE A 14 -14.16 1.47 4.02
CA PHE A 14 -13.13 0.45 3.83
C PHE A 14 -12.92 -0.36 5.10
N SER A 15 -12.63 -1.64 4.92
CA SER A 15 -12.20 -2.50 6.01
C SER A 15 -10.68 -2.41 6.07
N VAL A 16 -10.16 -1.94 7.19
CA VAL A 16 -8.74 -1.63 7.30
C VAL A 16 -8.11 -2.38 8.47
N LEU A 17 -7.01 -3.05 8.18
CA LEU A 17 -6.15 -3.63 9.21
C LEU A 17 -4.85 -2.84 9.20
N SER A 18 -4.52 -2.23 10.32
CA SER A 18 -3.30 -1.44 10.46
C SER A 18 -2.27 -2.25 11.22
N VAL A 19 -1.04 -2.33 10.69
CA VAL A 19 0.01 -3.12 11.31
C VAL A 19 1.25 -2.26 11.52
N PRO A 20 2.08 -2.60 12.51
CA PRO A 20 3.18 -1.72 12.92
C PRO A 20 4.41 -1.79 12.03
N ASN A 21 4.61 -2.88 11.29
CA ASN A 21 5.83 -3.02 10.49
C ASN A 21 5.62 -4.04 9.39
N ALA A 22 6.63 -4.13 8.51
CA ALA A 22 6.57 -5.01 7.36
C ALA A 22 6.53 -6.48 7.73
N GLU A 23 7.25 -6.86 8.77
CA GLU A 23 7.31 -8.26 9.19
C GLU A 23 5.94 -8.77 9.61
N VAL A 24 5.21 -7.95 10.38
CA VAL A 24 3.85 -8.32 10.79
C VAL A 24 2.93 -8.40 9.58
N ALA A 25 3.07 -7.45 8.66
CA ALA A 25 2.24 -7.46 7.45
C ALA A 25 2.47 -8.76 6.66
N LEU A 26 3.71 -9.13 6.46
CA LEU A 26 4.03 -10.34 5.70
C LEU A 26 3.53 -11.59 6.41
N GLN A 27 3.64 -11.63 7.72
CA GLN A 27 3.15 -12.77 8.48
C GLN A 27 1.65 -12.96 8.29
N ILE A 28 0.90 -11.88 8.32
CA ILE A 28 -0.55 -11.93 8.11
C ILE A 28 -0.87 -12.41 6.70
N LEU A 29 -0.15 -11.92 5.71
CA LEU A 29 -0.37 -12.35 4.33
C LEU A 29 -0.05 -13.82 4.13
N MET A 30 0.93 -14.33 4.85
CA MET A 30 1.30 -15.75 4.79
C MET A 30 0.25 -16.66 5.40
N GLU A 31 -0.60 -16.12 6.26
CA GLU A 31 -1.66 -16.90 6.89
C GLU A 31 -2.87 -17.09 5.97
N GLN A 32 -2.73 -16.72 4.72
CA GLN A 32 -3.74 -16.92 3.69
C GLN A 32 -5.00 -16.06 3.87
N VAL A 33 -4.88 -15.01 4.66
CA VAL A 33 -5.94 -14.00 4.74
C VAL A 33 -5.82 -13.13 3.51
N LYS A 34 -6.88 -13.06 2.72
CA LYS A 34 -6.84 -12.30 1.48
C LYS A 34 -7.14 -10.84 1.73
N PHE A 35 -6.35 -10.00 1.09
CA PHE A 35 -6.55 -8.56 1.12
C PHE A 35 -6.64 -8.05 -0.31
N ASP A 36 -7.32 -6.92 -0.47
CA ASP A 36 -7.47 -6.33 -1.79
C ASP A 36 -6.37 -5.34 -2.10
N LEU A 37 -5.81 -4.69 -1.07
CA LEU A 37 -4.83 -3.65 -1.27
C LEU A 37 -3.89 -3.53 -0.08
N LEU A 38 -2.63 -3.32 -0.37
CA LEU A 38 -1.61 -2.98 0.61
C LEU A 38 -1.21 -1.53 0.41
N PHE A 39 -1.34 -0.71 1.45
CA PHE A 39 -0.89 0.67 1.43
C PHE A 39 0.32 0.79 2.35
N THR A 40 1.45 1.21 1.81
CA THR A 40 2.69 1.27 2.56
C THR A 40 3.52 2.49 2.20
N ASP A 41 4.24 3.03 3.18
CA ASP A 41 5.30 3.99 2.90
C ASP A 41 6.44 3.27 2.18
N ILE A 42 7.13 4.01 1.32
CA ILE A 42 8.33 3.47 0.69
C ILE A 42 9.47 3.40 1.70
N VAL A 43 9.67 4.49 2.44
CA VAL A 43 10.73 4.55 3.45
C VAL A 43 10.14 4.18 4.79
N MET A 44 10.64 3.08 5.35
CA MET A 44 10.18 2.59 6.64
C MET A 44 11.38 2.18 7.47
N PRO A 45 11.28 2.32 8.80
CA PRO A 45 12.32 1.79 9.68
C PRO A 45 12.32 0.27 9.62
N GLY A 46 13.49 -0.32 9.81
CA GLY A 46 13.61 -1.76 9.84
C GLY A 46 14.39 -2.29 8.66
N ILE A 47 14.42 -3.60 8.54
CA ILE A 47 15.23 -4.29 7.53
C ILE A 47 14.56 -4.22 6.16
N ILE A 48 13.24 -4.23 6.14
CA ILE A 48 12.47 -4.29 4.90
C ILE A 48 11.83 -2.94 4.64
N ASP A 49 12.08 -2.34 3.49
CA ASP A 49 11.43 -1.09 3.10
C ASP A 49 10.13 -1.39 2.34
N GLY A 50 9.46 -0.33 1.88
CA GLY A 50 8.18 -0.49 1.21
C GLY A 50 8.28 -1.21 -0.13
N PHE A 51 9.39 -1.05 -0.85
CA PHE A 51 9.59 -1.77 -2.11
C PHE A 51 9.72 -3.27 -1.87
N GLU A 52 10.53 -3.64 -0.89
CA GLU A 52 10.73 -5.04 -0.55
C GLU A 52 9.43 -5.66 -0.04
N LEU A 53 8.71 -4.93 0.81
CA LEU A 53 7.43 -5.40 1.31
C LEU A 53 6.45 -5.67 0.17
N ALA A 54 6.34 -4.74 -0.76
CA ALA A 54 5.41 -4.90 -1.88
C ALA A 54 5.81 -6.08 -2.76
N ASP A 55 7.10 -6.24 -3.01
CA ASP A 55 7.58 -7.34 -3.83
C ASP A 55 7.22 -8.68 -3.21
N ARG A 56 7.48 -8.83 -1.91
CA ARG A 56 7.16 -10.08 -1.22
C ARG A 56 5.67 -10.30 -1.10
N ALA A 57 4.91 -9.24 -0.86
CA ALA A 57 3.46 -9.33 -0.75
C ALA A 57 2.83 -9.80 -2.06
N LYS A 58 3.32 -9.29 -3.18
CA LYS A 58 2.82 -9.71 -4.50
C LYS A 58 3.14 -11.16 -4.79
N ARG A 59 4.26 -11.66 -4.29
CA ARG A 59 4.57 -13.07 -4.45
C ARG A 59 3.63 -13.95 -3.66
N LEU A 60 3.22 -13.48 -2.48
CA LEU A 60 2.30 -14.22 -1.64
C LEU A 60 0.87 -14.14 -2.15
N GLN A 61 0.47 -12.97 -2.64
CA GLN A 61 -0.88 -12.73 -3.15
C GLN A 61 -0.79 -11.95 -4.44
N PRO A 62 -0.71 -12.64 -5.59
CA PRO A 62 -0.49 -11.96 -6.88
C PRO A 62 -1.56 -10.96 -7.26
N ASP A 63 -2.78 -11.13 -6.76
CA ASP A 63 -3.89 -10.22 -7.08
C ASP A 63 -3.93 -8.99 -6.19
N LEU A 64 -3.06 -8.92 -5.20
CA LEU A 64 -3.02 -7.80 -4.27
C LEU A 64 -2.62 -6.52 -4.99
N LYS A 65 -3.38 -5.45 -4.79
CA LYS A 65 -3.03 -4.13 -5.30
C LYS A 65 -2.10 -3.44 -4.33
N ILE A 66 -1.19 -2.63 -4.85
CA ILE A 66 -0.22 -1.93 -4.02
C ILE A 66 -0.38 -0.43 -4.23
N LEU A 67 -0.37 0.32 -3.15
CA LEU A 67 -0.33 1.77 -3.18
C LEU A 67 0.80 2.22 -2.25
N TYR A 68 1.71 3.02 -2.78
CA TYR A 68 2.87 3.50 -2.03
C TYR A 68 2.68 4.96 -1.64
N ALA A 69 3.22 5.33 -0.48
CA ALA A 69 3.31 6.73 -0.08
C ALA A 69 4.77 7.14 -0.02
N THR A 70 5.08 8.32 -0.53
CA THR A 70 6.44 8.85 -0.49
C THR A 70 6.42 10.29 -0.01
N GLY A 71 7.38 10.64 0.87
CA GLY A 71 7.48 11.99 1.39
C GLY A 71 8.35 12.90 0.56
N PHE A 72 9.18 12.34 -0.29
CA PHE A 72 10.13 13.12 -1.08
C PHE A 72 10.33 12.46 -2.42
N ALA A 73 10.89 13.24 -3.34
CA ALA A 73 11.20 12.73 -4.66
C ALA A 73 12.53 11.97 -4.64
N HIS A 74 12.66 11.04 -3.71
CA HIS A 74 13.84 10.19 -3.63
C HIS A 74 13.72 8.91 -4.43
N VAL A 75 12.54 8.69 -4.97
CA VAL A 75 12.31 7.49 -5.77
C VAL A 75 13.00 7.71 -7.11
N SER A 76 14.02 6.93 -7.38
CA SER A 76 14.73 7.03 -8.64
C SER A 76 13.83 6.57 -9.78
N ARG A 77 14.16 6.98 -10.99
CA ARG A 77 13.41 6.55 -12.17
C ARG A 77 13.39 5.03 -12.27
N ARG A 78 14.52 4.40 -11.94
CA ARG A 78 14.60 2.95 -11.95
C ARG A 78 13.62 2.33 -10.96
N SER A 79 13.52 2.90 -9.78
CA SER A 79 12.58 2.40 -8.77
C SER A 79 11.14 2.56 -9.22
N ILE A 80 10.83 3.69 -9.89
CA ILE A 80 9.49 3.92 -10.39
C ILE A 80 9.12 2.83 -11.41
N ASP A 81 10.06 2.46 -12.26
CA ASP A 81 9.80 1.46 -13.28
C ASP A 81 9.52 0.08 -12.71
N THR A 82 9.99 -0.19 -11.49
CA THR A 82 9.80 -1.50 -10.86
C THR A 82 8.67 -1.53 -9.85
N LEU A 83 7.88 -0.45 -9.74
CA LEU A 83 6.78 -0.41 -8.80
C LEU A 83 5.68 -1.38 -9.19
N HIS A 84 5.09 -1.98 -8.18
CA HIS A 84 3.96 -2.88 -8.36
C HIS A 84 2.62 -2.14 -8.28
N GLY A 85 2.63 -0.84 -8.18
CA GLY A 85 1.42 -0.04 -8.06
C GLY A 85 1.72 1.42 -8.16
N LYS A 86 0.77 2.24 -7.73
CA LYS A 86 0.86 3.69 -7.87
C LYS A 86 1.45 4.32 -6.62
N LEU A 87 1.89 5.57 -6.79
CA LEU A 87 2.44 6.39 -5.71
C LEU A 87 1.45 7.49 -5.34
N ILE A 88 1.36 7.78 -4.06
CA ILE A 88 0.74 9.01 -3.58
C ILE A 88 1.79 9.79 -2.82
N GLN A 89 1.89 11.08 -3.08
CA GLN A 89 2.93 11.91 -2.49
C GLN A 89 2.44 12.56 -1.21
N LYS A 90 3.28 12.53 -0.19
CA LYS A 90 2.99 13.23 1.05
C LYS A 90 3.32 14.72 0.91
N PRO A 91 2.61 15.60 1.59
CA PRO A 91 1.42 15.31 2.38
C PRO A 91 0.22 15.07 1.48
N TYR A 92 -0.64 14.16 1.88
CA TYR A 92 -1.88 13.91 1.16
C TYR A 92 -3.06 14.14 2.09
N ARG A 93 -4.20 14.46 1.52
CA ARG A 93 -5.42 14.64 2.28
C ARG A 93 -6.15 13.31 2.38
N PRO A 94 -6.96 13.11 3.44
CA PRO A 94 -7.69 11.85 3.57
C PRO A 94 -8.57 11.53 2.38
N ASP A 95 -9.22 12.55 1.79
CA ASP A 95 -10.05 12.32 0.61
C ASP A 95 -9.22 11.96 -0.61
N GLU A 96 -8.02 12.52 -0.75
CA GLU A 96 -7.12 12.14 -1.83
C GLU A 96 -6.70 10.69 -1.71
N LEU A 97 -6.35 10.27 -0.49
CA LEU A 97 -5.97 8.89 -0.27
C LEU A 97 -7.12 7.95 -0.58
N ALA A 98 -8.31 8.28 -0.11
CA ALA A 98 -9.48 7.43 -0.39
C ALA A 98 -9.74 7.30 -1.89
N THR A 99 -9.56 8.39 -2.63
CA THR A 99 -9.72 8.36 -4.07
C THR A 99 -8.71 7.41 -4.73
N GLU A 100 -7.45 7.50 -4.30
CA GLU A 100 -6.42 6.64 -4.88
C GLU A 100 -6.61 5.19 -4.51
N VAL A 101 -7.09 4.91 -3.30
CA VAL A 101 -7.40 3.54 -2.90
C VAL A 101 -8.51 2.98 -3.80
N ARG A 102 -9.57 3.76 -4.03
CA ARG A 102 -10.65 3.30 -4.90
C ARG A 102 -10.16 3.05 -6.32
N ARG A 103 -9.34 3.95 -6.84
CA ARG A 103 -8.80 3.77 -8.18
C ARG A 103 -7.95 2.52 -8.29
N ALA A 104 -7.14 2.26 -7.28
CA ALA A 104 -6.30 1.06 -7.27
C ALA A 104 -7.16 -0.21 -7.26
N LEU A 105 -8.22 -0.19 -6.46
CA LEU A 105 -9.10 -1.35 -6.37
C LEU A 105 -9.87 -1.58 -7.66
N GLU A 106 -10.20 -0.51 -8.38
CA GLU A 106 -10.98 -0.61 -9.62
C GLU A 106 -10.13 -0.89 -10.85
N SER A 107 -8.80 -0.70 -10.74
CA SER A 107 -7.93 -0.83 -11.90
C SER A 107 -7.98 -2.21 -12.53
N ASP A 108 -8.28 -3.22 -11.74
CA ASP A 108 -8.34 -4.58 -12.24
C ASP A 108 -9.50 -4.76 -13.20
N GLY A 109 -10.64 -4.19 -12.84
CA GLY A 109 -11.80 -4.24 -13.73
C GLY A 109 -11.56 -3.52 -15.02
N ALA A 110 -10.78 -2.45 -14.99
CA ALA A 110 -10.50 -1.66 -16.18
C ALA A 110 -9.73 -2.44 -17.22
N ARG A 111 -9.02 -3.46 -16.83
CA ARG A 111 -8.24 -4.25 -17.77
C ARG A 111 -9.05 -5.32 -18.47
N ALA A 112 -10.17 -5.61 -17.88
CA ALA A 112 -11.06 -6.59 -18.50
C ALA A 112 -11.70 -6.02 -19.75
#